data_65420349e0cb854f340e9fbcee5b1ac5
#
_entry.id   65420349e0cb854f340e9fbcee5b1ac5
#
_cell.length_a   1.000
_cell.length_b   1.000
_cell.length_c   1.000
_cell.angle_alpha   90.00
_cell.angle_beta   90.00
_cell.angle_gamma   90.00
#
_symmetry.space_group_name_H-M   'P 1'
#
loop_
_entity.id
_entity.type
_entity.pdbx_description
1 polymer ?
#
loop_
_entity_poly.entity_id
_entity_poly.type
_entity_poly.pdbx_seq_one_letter_code
_entity_poly.pdbx_strand_id
1 'polypeptide(L)'
;SHPFPFISNSIMPNTYIIRMADVSDAFGSHGLNTKFDENIEANIQNFIKSLMNIYSVDKENVVICGASSGGTGAVYHGLIGGYKTFAIDPFLGNHNYYGGKDPLYLHSIRTPIGEIFKKLPNEIDHNLENQVVISSAKVSEFYPDIKELKKALPTITLCEFDFEKIQKHIDFSGNTVF
;
A
#
# COMPACT_ATOMS: atom_id res chain seq x y z
N SER A 1 -17.39 3.47 -1.68
CA SER A 1 -17.49 2.03 -1.35
C SER A 1 -16.22 1.60 -0.65
N HIS A 2 -16.34 0.79 0.41
CA HIS A 2 -15.17 0.23 1.08
C HIS A 2 -14.55 -0.86 0.19
N PRO A 3 -13.25 -0.87 -0.06
CA PRO A 3 -12.61 -1.83 -0.97
C PRO A 3 -12.71 -3.28 -0.49
N PHE A 4 -12.97 -3.52 0.80
CA PHE A 4 -13.04 -4.86 1.40
C PHE A 4 -14.30 -5.02 2.29
N PRO A 5 -15.51 -5.06 1.71
CA PRO A 5 -16.73 -5.06 2.52
C PRO A 5 -16.90 -6.33 3.38
N PHE A 6 -16.31 -7.44 2.97
CA PHE A 6 -16.47 -8.74 3.64
C PHE A 6 -15.27 -9.19 4.48
N ILE A 7 -14.23 -8.36 4.58
CA ILE A 7 -13.02 -8.73 5.34
C ILE A 7 -13.33 -9.12 6.80
N SER A 8 -14.32 -8.46 7.41
CA SER A 8 -14.75 -8.77 8.77
C SER A 8 -15.27 -10.21 8.96
N ASN A 9 -15.76 -10.84 7.91
CA ASN A 9 -16.28 -12.22 7.96
C ASN A 9 -15.17 -13.27 7.84
N SER A 10 -13.99 -12.85 7.39
CA SER A 10 -12.85 -13.73 7.11
C SER A 10 -11.71 -13.59 8.13
N ILE A 11 -11.85 -12.69 9.11
CA ILE A 11 -10.83 -12.40 10.11
C ILE A 11 -11.07 -13.21 11.38
N MET A 12 -9.97 -13.64 11.99
CA MET A 12 -10.00 -14.39 13.25
C MET A 12 -10.67 -13.58 14.39
N PRO A 13 -11.31 -14.24 15.36
CA PRO A 13 -11.80 -13.60 16.57
C PRO A 13 -10.69 -12.77 17.25
N ASN A 14 -11.08 -11.73 17.97
CA ASN A 14 -10.17 -10.81 18.69
C ASN A 14 -9.27 -9.96 17.77
N THR A 15 -9.72 -9.66 16.56
CA THR A 15 -9.04 -8.75 15.64
C THR A 15 -9.73 -7.40 15.60
N TYR A 16 -8.97 -6.31 15.79
CA TYR A 16 -9.46 -4.95 15.58
C TYR A 16 -9.25 -4.56 14.11
N ILE A 17 -10.30 -4.06 13.48
CA ILE A 17 -10.26 -3.55 12.11
C ILE A 17 -10.39 -2.03 12.16
N ILE A 18 -9.32 -1.34 11.77
CA ILE A 18 -9.30 0.12 11.65
C ILE A 18 -9.29 0.47 10.16
N ARG A 19 -10.28 1.22 9.72
CA ARG A 19 -10.38 1.69 8.34
C ARG A 19 -10.01 3.16 8.29
N MET A 20 -8.98 3.47 7.52
CA MET A 20 -8.52 4.84 7.29
C MET A 20 -9.02 5.30 5.93
N ALA A 21 -9.71 6.45 5.90
CA ALA A 21 -10.06 7.14 4.67
C ALA A 21 -8.99 8.18 4.36
N ASP A 22 -8.47 8.15 3.15
CA ASP A 22 -7.57 9.18 2.66
C ASP A 22 -8.40 10.35 2.11
N VAL A 23 -8.45 11.43 2.88
CA VAL A 23 -9.23 12.63 2.56
C VAL A 23 -8.34 13.85 2.30
N SER A 24 -7.05 13.61 2.09
CA SER A 24 -6.02 14.66 2.09
C SER A 24 -6.03 15.56 0.85
N ASP A 25 -6.75 15.19 -0.21
CA ASP A 25 -6.93 15.97 -1.44
C ASP A 25 -8.15 15.44 -2.21
N ALA A 26 -8.49 16.05 -3.32
CA ALA A 26 -9.59 15.60 -4.19
C ALA A 26 -9.45 14.12 -4.62
N PHE A 27 -8.23 13.60 -4.64
CA PHE A 27 -7.91 12.23 -5.06
C PHE A 27 -7.15 11.41 -4.00
N GLY A 28 -6.94 11.98 -2.80
CA GLY A 28 -6.13 11.38 -1.74
C GLY A 28 -4.63 11.62 -1.89
N SER A 29 -3.89 11.33 -0.82
CA SER A 29 -2.43 11.46 -0.74
C SER A 29 -1.70 10.14 -0.90
N HIS A 30 -2.39 9.02 -1.04
CA HIS A 30 -1.83 7.66 -0.92
C HIS A 30 -1.20 7.38 0.46
N GLY A 31 -1.56 8.18 1.47
CA GLY A 31 -0.93 8.16 2.79
C GLY A 31 0.46 8.80 2.84
N LEU A 32 0.83 9.57 1.82
CA LEU A 32 2.13 10.23 1.68
C LEU A 32 2.00 11.74 1.93
N ASN A 33 3.13 12.39 2.23
CA ASN A 33 3.19 13.83 2.40
C ASN A 33 2.83 14.56 1.11
N THR A 34 2.05 15.63 1.25
CA THR A 34 1.68 16.50 0.14
C THR A 34 2.42 17.83 0.23
N LYS A 35 2.29 18.65 -0.82
CA LYS A 35 2.77 20.04 -0.82
C LYS A 35 2.00 20.92 0.16
N PHE A 36 0.82 20.48 0.60
CA PHE A 36 -0.08 21.20 1.51
C PHE A 36 -0.01 20.70 2.94
N ASP A 37 0.36 19.43 3.16
CA ASP A 37 0.55 18.83 4.46
C ASP A 37 1.79 17.92 4.45
N GLU A 38 2.81 18.33 5.18
CA GLU A 38 4.10 17.63 5.30
C GLU A 38 4.11 16.60 6.44
N ASN A 39 3.01 16.47 7.18
CA ASN A 39 2.96 15.64 8.38
C ASN A 39 2.10 14.38 8.22
N ILE A 40 1.54 14.11 7.05
CA ILE A 40 0.64 12.97 6.81
C ILE A 40 1.33 11.67 7.19
N GLU A 41 2.54 11.44 6.70
CA GLU A 41 3.30 10.21 6.97
C GLU A 41 3.57 10.03 8.46
N ALA A 42 4.05 11.08 9.14
CA ALA A 42 4.32 11.06 10.57
C ALA A 42 3.03 10.86 11.39
N ASN A 43 1.94 11.53 11.01
CA ASN A 43 0.65 11.42 11.67
C ASN A 43 0.09 10.00 11.57
N ILE A 44 0.19 9.36 10.41
CA ILE A 44 -0.26 7.97 10.22
C ILE A 44 0.57 7.02 11.10
N GLN A 45 1.90 7.15 11.13
CA GLN A 45 2.76 6.33 11.97
C GLN A 45 2.44 6.52 13.46
N ASN A 46 2.25 7.76 13.90
CA ASN A 46 1.88 8.07 15.29
C ASN A 46 0.49 7.54 15.65
N PHE A 47 -0.46 7.61 14.72
CA PHE A 47 -1.79 7.05 14.90
C PHE A 47 -1.75 5.53 15.09
N ILE A 48 -0.99 4.81 14.24
CA ILE A 48 -0.81 3.36 14.38
C ILE A 48 -0.21 3.02 15.74
N LYS A 49 0.87 3.70 16.15
CA LYS A 49 1.50 3.52 17.47
C LYS A 49 0.52 3.79 18.62
N SER A 50 -0.33 4.82 18.50
CA SER A 50 -1.35 5.13 19.50
C SER A 50 -2.39 4.02 19.62
N LEU A 51 -2.83 3.46 18.48
CA LEU A 51 -3.76 2.32 18.48
C LEU A 51 -3.14 1.07 19.11
N MET A 52 -1.88 0.77 18.79
CA MET A 52 -1.15 -0.34 19.44
C MET A 52 -1.15 -0.19 20.95
N ASN A 53 -0.89 1.00 21.47
CA ASN A 53 -0.89 1.28 22.91
C ASN A 53 -2.29 1.15 23.51
N ILE A 54 -3.32 1.74 22.87
CA ILE A 54 -4.71 1.70 23.35
C ILE A 54 -5.23 0.26 23.45
N TYR A 55 -4.95 -0.54 22.44
CA TYR A 55 -5.46 -1.92 22.36
C TYR A 55 -4.48 -2.98 22.86
N SER A 56 -3.31 -2.57 23.36
CA SER A 56 -2.24 -3.48 23.82
C SER A 56 -1.87 -4.51 22.77
N VAL A 57 -1.67 -4.06 21.53
CA VAL A 57 -1.29 -4.92 20.39
C VAL A 57 0.20 -4.75 20.12
N ASP A 58 0.93 -5.86 20.09
CA ASP A 58 2.34 -5.88 19.73
C ASP A 58 2.52 -5.62 18.22
N LYS A 59 3.66 -5.05 17.86
CA LYS A 59 4.00 -4.67 16.48
C LYS A 59 3.88 -5.84 15.49
N GLU A 60 4.29 -7.03 15.91
CA GLU A 60 4.25 -8.26 15.12
C GLU A 60 2.82 -8.71 14.80
N ASN A 61 1.82 -8.16 15.48
CA ASN A 61 0.42 -8.45 15.27
C ASN A 61 -0.32 -7.36 14.48
N VAL A 62 0.41 -6.35 14.01
CA VAL A 62 -0.14 -5.30 13.14
C VAL A 62 0.03 -5.68 11.68
N VAL A 63 -1.07 -5.63 10.92
CA VAL A 63 -1.07 -5.81 9.46
C VAL A 63 -1.65 -4.57 8.81
N ILE A 64 -0.92 -3.97 7.90
CA ILE A 64 -1.39 -2.84 7.10
C ILE A 64 -1.84 -3.36 5.73
N CYS A 65 -3.10 -3.12 5.39
CA CYS A 65 -3.70 -3.63 4.16
C CYS A 65 -4.20 -2.50 3.27
N GLY A 66 -4.04 -2.67 1.96
CA GLY A 66 -4.61 -1.74 0.99
C GLY A 66 -4.56 -2.24 -0.44
N ALA A 67 -5.36 -1.61 -1.30
CA ALA A 67 -5.37 -1.88 -2.74
C ALA A 67 -5.15 -0.57 -3.51
N SER A 68 -4.51 -0.65 -4.67
CA SER A 68 -4.23 0.51 -5.55
C SER A 68 -3.53 1.63 -4.77
N SER A 69 -4.08 2.83 -4.70
CA SER A 69 -3.57 3.94 -3.88
C SER A 69 -3.44 3.60 -2.39
N GLY A 70 -4.41 2.87 -1.84
CA GLY A 70 -4.31 2.32 -0.47
C GLY A 70 -3.21 1.28 -0.33
N GLY A 71 -2.91 0.53 -1.40
CA GLY A 71 -1.77 -0.39 -1.48
C GLY A 71 -0.43 0.34 -1.41
N THR A 72 -0.32 1.50 -2.05
CA THR A 72 0.86 2.39 -1.96
C THR A 72 1.13 2.77 -0.51
N GLY A 73 0.11 3.29 0.19
CA GLY A 73 0.21 3.62 1.61
C GLY A 73 0.53 2.40 2.48
N ALA A 74 -0.09 1.25 2.17
CA ALA A 74 0.18 0.01 2.92
C ALA A 74 1.64 -0.42 2.81
N VAL A 75 2.22 -0.41 1.60
CA VAL A 75 3.64 -0.73 1.39
C VAL A 75 4.53 0.28 2.11
N TYR A 76 4.29 1.57 1.93
CA TYR A 76 5.11 2.61 2.55
C TYR A 76 5.10 2.49 4.08
N HIS A 77 3.91 2.55 4.68
CA HIS A 77 3.78 2.55 6.15
C HIS A 77 4.15 1.21 6.79
N GLY A 78 3.91 0.11 6.08
CA GLY A 78 4.34 -1.21 6.53
C GLY A 78 5.86 -1.32 6.61
N LEU A 79 6.56 -0.89 5.57
CA LEU A 79 8.01 -0.94 5.50
C LEU A 79 8.66 0.03 6.50
N ILE A 80 8.25 1.30 6.53
CA ILE A 80 8.81 2.31 7.46
C ILE A 80 8.52 1.95 8.92
N GLY A 81 7.31 1.49 9.23
CA GLY A 81 6.94 1.10 10.59
C GLY A 81 7.43 -0.30 10.98
N GLY A 82 7.88 -1.11 10.01
CA GLY A 82 8.23 -2.51 10.21
C GLY A 82 7.04 -3.38 10.61
N TYR A 83 5.85 -3.08 10.07
CA TYR A 83 4.62 -3.85 10.26
C TYR A 83 4.47 -4.88 9.13
N LYS A 84 3.64 -5.89 9.35
CA LYS A 84 3.23 -6.80 8.25
C LYS A 84 2.44 -6.01 7.22
N THR A 85 2.63 -6.34 5.94
CA THR A 85 1.97 -5.66 4.82
C THR A 85 1.20 -6.65 3.96
N PHE A 86 0.02 -6.23 3.54
CA PHE A 86 -0.75 -6.92 2.52
C PHE A 86 -1.25 -5.90 1.49
N ALA A 87 -0.56 -5.79 0.38
CA ALA A 87 -0.85 -4.79 -0.64
C ALA A 87 -1.32 -5.45 -1.94
N ILE A 88 -2.37 -4.92 -2.53
CA ILE A 88 -2.95 -5.42 -3.77
C ILE A 88 -2.73 -4.38 -4.85
N ASP A 89 -1.93 -4.75 -5.83
CA ASP A 89 -1.58 -3.99 -7.02
C ASP A 89 -1.26 -2.51 -6.70
N PRO A 90 -0.27 -2.25 -5.82
CA PRO A 90 0.07 -0.92 -5.37
C PRO A 90 0.68 -0.09 -6.50
N PHE A 91 0.41 1.21 -6.49
CA PHE A 91 1.07 2.17 -7.35
C PHE A 91 2.39 2.63 -6.71
N LEU A 92 3.53 2.21 -7.27
CA LEU A 92 4.86 2.45 -6.67
C LEU A 92 5.79 3.28 -7.57
N GLY A 93 5.33 3.68 -8.73
CA GLY A 93 6.15 4.36 -9.73
C GLY A 93 5.61 5.72 -10.16
N ASN A 94 6.33 6.32 -11.11
CA ASN A 94 5.89 7.55 -11.78
C ASN A 94 5.30 7.25 -13.17
N HIS A 95 5.11 5.95 -13.48
CA HIS A 95 4.67 5.54 -14.80
C HIS A 95 3.20 5.85 -15.03
N ASN A 96 2.95 6.16 -16.21
CA ASN A 96 1.75 6.58 -16.90
C ASN A 96 0.44 5.92 -16.46
N TYR A 97 -0.15 6.44 -15.42
CA TYR A 97 -1.55 6.19 -15.11
C TYR A 97 -2.39 6.72 -16.29
N TYR A 98 -3.29 5.92 -16.85
CA TYR A 98 -4.14 6.30 -17.99
C TYR A 98 -3.40 6.66 -19.31
N GLY A 99 -2.47 5.85 -19.77
CA GLY A 99 -1.92 5.97 -21.12
C GLY A 99 -1.03 7.20 -21.34
N GLY A 100 -0.23 7.59 -20.38
CA GLY A 100 0.77 8.63 -20.51
C GLY A 100 0.33 10.02 -20.13
N LYS A 101 -0.86 10.19 -19.60
CA LYS A 101 -1.31 11.47 -19.05
C LYS A 101 -0.92 11.54 -17.58
N ASP A 102 -0.07 12.50 -17.25
CA ASP A 102 0.31 12.79 -15.88
C ASP A 102 -0.96 13.06 -15.05
N PRO A 103 -1.31 12.19 -14.08
CA PRO A 103 -2.55 12.38 -13.36
C PRO A 103 -2.45 13.60 -12.47
N LEU A 104 -3.36 14.54 -12.66
CA LEU A 104 -3.40 15.82 -11.91
C LEU A 104 -3.30 15.61 -10.38
N TYR A 105 -3.84 14.50 -9.86
CA TYR A 105 -3.81 14.22 -8.42
C TYR A 105 -2.42 13.86 -7.87
N LEU A 106 -1.47 13.40 -8.70
CA LEU A 106 -0.10 13.18 -8.24
C LEU A 106 0.66 14.50 -8.07
N HIS A 107 0.16 15.61 -8.60
CA HIS A 107 0.80 16.91 -8.44
C HIS A 107 0.75 17.45 -7.01
N SER A 108 -0.17 16.99 -6.17
CA SER A 108 -0.22 17.35 -4.76
C SER A 108 0.82 16.61 -3.94
N ILE A 109 1.24 15.41 -4.33
CA ILE A 109 2.26 14.64 -3.64
C ILE A 109 3.60 15.39 -3.66
N ARG A 110 4.22 15.53 -2.49
CA ARG A 110 5.43 16.35 -2.32
C ARG A 110 6.63 15.78 -3.07
N THR A 111 6.88 14.50 -2.89
CA THR A 111 7.97 13.76 -3.57
C THR A 111 7.35 12.77 -4.52
N PRO A 112 7.76 12.70 -5.79
CA PRO A 112 7.25 11.72 -6.74
C PRO A 112 7.30 10.30 -6.17
N ILE A 113 6.22 9.53 -6.30
CA ILE A 113 6.07 8.22 -5.67
C ILE A 113 7.24 7.29 -6.05
N GLY A 114 7.62 7.25 -7.32
CA GLY A 114 8.75 6.42 -7.77
C GLY A 114 10.09 6.82 -7.17
N GLU A 115 10.29 8.08 -6.76
CA GLU A 115 11.48 8.50 -6.05
C GLU A 115 11.47 8.04 -4.59
N ILE A 116 10.30 8.06 -3.95
CA ILE A 116 10.11 7.54 -2.59
C ILE A 116 10.51 6.07 -2.58
N PHE A 117 9.91 5.25 -3.44
CA PHE A 117 10.15 3.80 -3.44
C PHE A 117 11.53 3.39 -3.94
N LYS A 118 12.25 4.23 -4.69
CA LYS A 118 13.67 4.03 -5.00
C LYS A 118 14.59 4.25 -3.80
N LYS A 119 14.25 5.19 -2.92
CA LYS A 119 15.05 5.52 -1.73
C LYS A 119 14.72 4.63 -0.53
N LEU A 120 13.46 4.25 -0.39
CA LEU A 120 12.91 3.51 0.74
C LEU A 120 13.76 2.28 1.16
N PRO A 121 14.29 1.44 0.23
CA PRO A 121 15.15 0.32 0.62
C PRO A 121 16.40 0.70 1.44
N ASN A 122 16.90 1.92 1.29
CA ASN A 122 18.06 2.39 2.05
C ASN A 122 17.69 2.95 3.45
N GLU A 123 16.43 3.08 3.75
CA GLU A 123 15.90 3.74 4.96
C GLU A 123 15.27 2.76 5.94
N ILE A 124 15.14 1.49 5.57
CA ILE A 124 14.41 0.48 6.34
C ILE A 124 15.29 -0.70 6.76
N ASP A 125 14.82 -1.47 7.73
CA ASP A 125 15.40 -2.78 8.07
C ASP A 125 15.10 -3.81 6.96
N HIS A 126 16.14 -4.40 6.39
CA HIS A 126 16.02 -5.40 5.33
C HIS A 126 15.57 -6.79 5.83
N ASN A 127 15.50 -7.00 7.15
CA ASN A 127 15.03 -8.26 7.75
C ASN A 127 13.51 -8.29 7.98
N LEU A 128 12.76 -7.36 7.36
CA LEU A 128 11.31 -7.32 7.51
C LEU A 128 10.66 -8.55 6.87
N GLU A 129 9.91 -9.29 7.69
CA GLU A 129 9.13 -10.44 7.26
C GLU A 129 7.67 -10.06 6.97
N ASN A 130 6.96 -10.96 6.27
CA ASN A 130 5.53 -10.83 6.02
C ASN A 130 5.12 -9.56 5.24
N GLN A 131 5.94 -9.20 4.27
CA GLN A 131 5.63 -8.16 3.29
C GLN A 131 5.06 -8.82 2.03
N VAL A 132 3.73 -8.81 1.88
CA VAL A 132 3.04 -9.49 0.78
C VAL A 132 2.48 -8.47 -0.20
N VAL A 133 2.84 -8.60 -1.46
CA VAL A 133 2.29 -7.81 -2.56
C VAL A 133 1.65 -8.75 -3.57
N ILE A 134 0.42 -8.46 -3.95
CA ILE A 134 -0.31 -9.18 -5.01
C ILE A 134 -0.34 -8.31 -6.26
N SER A 135 -0.01 -8.86 -7.42
CA SER A 135 -0.11 -8.18 -8.71
C SER A 135 -0.15 -9.19 -9.87
N SER A 136 -0.18 -8.71 -11.12
CA SER A 136 -0.15 -9.54 -12.31
C SER A 136 0.73 -8.93 -13.39
N ALA A 137 1.66 -9.73 -13.91
CA ALA A 137 2.52 -9.35 -15.02
C ALA A 137 1.76 -9.09 -16.34
N LYS A 138 0.56 -9.66 -16.50
CA LYS A 138 -0.20 -9.58 -17.74
C LYS A 138 -1.09 -8.35 -17.84
N VAL A 139 -1.62 -7.88 -16.71
CA VAL A 139 -2.67 -6.87 -16.71
C VAL A 139 -2.35 -5.63 -15.91
N SER A 140 -1.36 -5.67 -15.02
CA SER A 140 -1.00 -4.51 -14.21
C SER A 140 0.05 -3.66 -14.89
N GLU A 141 -0.29 -2.40 -15.13
CA GLU A 141 0.68 -1.38 -15.56
C GLU A 141 1.69 -1.00 -14.47
N PHE A 142 1.42 -1.35 -13.20
CA PHE A 142 2.28 -1.09 -12.04
C PHE A 142 3.27 -2.21 -11.75
N TYR A 143 3.10 -3.36 -12.39
CA TYR A 143 3.92 -4.54 -12.15
C TYR A 143 5.44 -4.31 -12.32
N PRO A 144 5.93 -3.53 -13.32
CA PRO A 144 7.37 -3.25 -13.43
C PRO A 144 7.96 -2.59 -12.19
N ASP A 145 7.26 -1.60 -11.61
CA ASP A 145 7.73 -0.90 -10.39
C ASP A 145 7.70 -1.82 -9.17
N ILE A 146 6.69 -2.68 -9.07
CA ILE A 146 6.59 -3.72 -8.01
C ILE A 146 7.77 -4.69 -8.11
N LYS A 147 8.15 -5.10 -9.31
CA LYS A 147 9.33 -5.95 -9.52
C LYS A 147 10.63 -5.28 -9.12
N GLU A 148 10.80 -4.00 -9.43
CA GLU A 148 11.99 -3.26 -9.03
C GLU A 148 12.07 -3.15 -7.49
N LEU A 149 10.95 -2.89 -6.80
CA LEU A 149 10.92 -2.92 -5.35
C LEU A 149 11.26 -4.32 -4.80
N LYS A 150 10.69 -5.38 -5.36
CA LYS A 150 11.00 -6.77 -4.97
C LYS A 150 12.48 -7.09 -5.17
N LYS A 151 13.11 -6.59 -6.22
CA LYS A 151 14.55 -6.77 -6.48
C LYS A 151 15.40 -6.05 -5.43
N ALA A 152 15.00 -4.84 -5.04
CA ALA A 152 15.69 -4.07 -4.00
C ALA A 152 15.45 -4.64 -2.59
N LEU A 153 14.28 -5.23 -2.34
CA LEU A 153 13.87 -5.84 -1.07
C LEU A 153 13.45 -7.30 -1.29
N PRO A 154 14.42 -8.25 -1.31
CA PRO A 154 14.14 -9.65 -1.59
C PRO A 154 13.22 -10.35 -0.58
N THR A 155 13.01 -9.78 0.60
CA THR A 155 12.10 -10.28 1.63
C THR A 155 10.62 -10.07 1.29
N ILE A 156 10.29 -9.16 0.36
CA ILE A 156 8.91 -9.00 -0.12
C ILE A 156 8.46 -10.29 -0.82
N THR A 157 7.33 -10.82 -0.45
CA THR A 157 6.65 -11.91 -1.16
C THR A 157 5.76 -11.32 -2.23
N LEU A 158 6.13 -11.50 -3.51
CA LEU A 158 5.29 -11.13 -4.64
C LEU A 158 4.45 -12.33 -5.05
N CYS A 159 3.12 -12.21 -4.88
CA CYS A 159 2.14 -13.19 -5.35
C CYS A 159 1.61 -12.74 -6.71
N GLU A 160 1.94 -13.48 -7.75
CA GLU A 160 1.45 -13.21 -9.10
C GLU A 160 0.13 -13.95 -9.32
N PHE A 161 -0.92 -13.20 -9.63
CA PHE A 161 -2.24 -13.74 -9.92
C PHE A 161 -2.58 -13.53 -11.39
N ASP A 162 -2.86 -14.63 -12.06
CA ASP A 162 -3.18 -14.67 -13.48
C ASP A 162 -4.51 -15.39 -13.72
N PHE A 163 -5.57 -14.86 -13.14
CA PHE A 163 -6.91 -15.38 -13.32
C PHE A 163 -7.58 -14.76 -14.55
N GLU A 164 -8.37 -15.54 -15.28
CA GLU A 164 -9.14 -15.07 -16.44
C GLU A 164 -10.08 -13.89 -16.13
N LYS A 165 -10.54 -13.79 -14.88
CA LYS A 165 -11.40 -12.70 -14.40
C LYS A 165 -10.67 -11.39 -14.16
N ILE A 166 -9.35 -11.40 -14.06
CA ILE A 166 -8.52 -10.20 -13.88
C ILE A 166 -8.01 -9.78 -15.24
N GLN A 167 -8.66 -8.80 -15.85
CA GLN A 167 -8.32 -8.27 -17.17
C GLN A 167 -7.73 -6.86 -17.12
N LYS A 168 -7.86 -6.16 -16.00
CA LYS A 168 -7.35 -4.82 -15.77
C LYS A 168 -7.17 -4.54 -14.27
N HIS A 169 -6.45 -3.48 -13.94
CA HIS A 169 -6.12 -3.07 -12.56
C HIS A 169 -7.32 -3.08 -11.60
N ILE A 170 -8.45 -2.51 -12.01
CA ILE A 170 -9.64 -2.40 -11.14
C ILE A 170 -10.24 -3.77 -10.74
N ASP A 171 -9.97 -4.81 -11.51
CA ASP A 171 -10.52 -6.14 -11.24
C ASP A 171 -9.82 -6.82 -10.05
N PHE A 172 -8.64 -6.34 -9.64
CA PHE A 172 -7.89 -6.92 -8.52
C PHE A 172 -8.66 -6.83 -7.21
N SER A 173 -9.18 -5.66 -6.87
CA SER A 173 -9.83 -5.44 -5.58
C SER A 173 -11.09 -6.29 -5.39
N GLY A 174 -11.78 -6.64 -6.49
CA GLY A 174 -12.98 -7.48 -6.46
C GLY A 174 -12.72 -8.98 -6.49
N ASN A 175 -11.56 -9.42 -6.98
CA ASN A 175 -11.28 -10.84 -7.24
C ASN A 175 -10.14 -11.42 -6.39
N THR A 176 -9.41 -10.61 -5.64
CA THR A 176 -8.27 -11.04 -4.82
C THR A 176 -8.52 -10.96 -3.32
N VAL A 177 -9.64 -10.38 -2.91
CA VAL A 177 -10.05 -10.30 -1.50
C VAL A 177 -11.45 -10.88 -1.35
N PHE A 178 -11.54 -11.98 -0.67
CA PHE A 178 -12.76 -12.75 -0.40
C PHE A 178 -13.51 -12.25 0.81
#